data_5673c26bd1c20b9f1a71b35b07a8d527
#
_entry.id   5673c26bd1c20b9f1a71b35b07a8d527
#
_cell.length_a   1.000
_cell.length_b   1.000
_cell.length_c   1.000
_cell.angle_alpha   90.00
_cell.angle_beta   90.00
_cell.angle_gamma   90.00
#
_symmetry.space_group_name_H-M   'P 1'
#
loop_
_entity.id
_entity.type
_entity.pdbx_description
1 polymer ?
#
loop_
_entity_poly.entity_id
_entity_poly.type
_entity_poly.pdbx_seq_one_letter_code
_entity_poly.pdbx_strand_id
1 'polypeptide(L)'
;MRPPAVVDTNVVVSGLMTRDKDAPTAVVLSGMLRGSFRFLLSVELLAEYRSVLLRPAIRRRHKMPEGDVDDLLAEIAALAEMRSLDAVSDRERRADRHLRLLLLASPGAVLVTGDEALRSSLPAGVEALTPRSFVVRLR
;
A
#
# COMPACT_ATOMS: atom_id res chain seq x y z
N MET A 1 2.86 -18.96 9.58
CA MET A 1 2.47 -18.18 8.39
C MET A 1 2.53 -16.70 8.74
N ARG A 2 3.14 -15.91 7.87
CA ARG A 2 3.23 -14.47 8.10
C ARG A 2 1.87 -13.82 7.81
N PRO A 3 1.46 -12.81 8.60
CA PRO A 3 0.24 -12.07 8.31
C PRO A 3 0.38 -11.31 6.99
N PRO A 4 -0.73 -11.10 6.27
CA PRO A 4 -0.69 -10.26 5.08
C PRO A 4 -0.49 -8.80 5.45
N ALA A 5 0.09 -8.04 4.54
CA ALA A 5 0.35 -6.61 4.71
C ALA A 5 -0.66 -5.78 3.93
N VAL A 6 -0.99 -4.62 4.46
CA VAL A 6 -1.63 -3.54 3.72
C VAL A 6 -0.59 -2.44 3.59
N VAL A 7 -0.23 -2.10 2.36
CA VAL A 7 0.84 -1.14 2.10
C VAL A 7 0.22 0.22 1.78
N ASP A 8 0.49 1.20 2.62
CA ASP A 8 -0.02 2.56 2.45
C ASP A 8 0.51 3.17 1.14
N THR A 9 -0.30 4.00 0.51
CA THR A 9 0.01 4.66 -0.76
C THR A 9 1.38 5.35 -0.73
N ASN A 10 1.71 6.03 0.36
CA ASN A 10 2.99 6.74 0.48
C ASN A 10 4.20 5.82 0.33
N VAL A 11 4.09 4.58 0.78
CA VAL A 11 5.19 3.61 0.68
C VAL A 11 5.40 3.19 -0.77
N VAL A 12 4.33 2.92 -1.51
CA VAL A 12 4.40 2.56 -2.93
C VAL A 12 4.99 3.72 -3.74
N VAL A 13 4.49 4.92 -3.52
CA VAL A 13 4.94 6.12 -4.23
C VAL A 13 6.42 6.40 -3.94
N SER A 14 6.80 6.37 -2.67
CA SER A 14 8.18 6.59 -2.25
C SER A 14 9.12 5.52 -2.82
N GLY A 15 8.68 4.27 -2.81
CA GLY A 15 9.45 3.16 -3.37
C GLY A 15 9.72 3.31 -4.86
N LEU A 16 8.76 3.87 -5.60
CA LEU A 16 8.94 4.13 -7.03
C LEU A 16 9.84 5.34 -7.29
N MET A 17 9.77 6.36 -6.44
CA MET A 17 10.51 7.61 -6.65
C MET A 17 11.97 7.56 -6.18
N THR A 18 12.30 6.71 -5.23
CA THR A 18 13.66 6.65 -4.69
C THR A 18 14.63 6.06 -5.71
N ARG A 19 15.84 6.61 -5.75
CA ARG A 19 16.93 6.06 -6.56
C ARG A 19 17.74 5.02 -5.80
N ASP A 20 17.54 4.94 -4.50
CA ASP A 20 18.24 3.98 -3.65
C ASP A 20 17.44 2.67 -3.61
N LYS A 21 17.95 1.65 -4.27
CA LYS A 21 17.30 0.32 -4.33
C LYS A 21 17.26 -0.38 -2.98
N ASP A 22 18.11 0.03 -2.06
CA ASP A 22 18.18 -0.54 -0.72
C ASP A 22 17.31 0.22 0.29
N ALA A 23 16.70 1.34 -0.13
CA ALA A 23 15.77 2.07 0.72
C ALA A 23 14.61 1.15 1.13
N PRO A 24 14.15 1.21 2.38
CA PRO A 24 13.06 0.35 2.84
C PRO A 24 11.81 0.39 1.95
N THR A 25 11.40 1.58 1.49
CA THR A 25 10.24 1.70 0.61
C THR A 25 10.45 1.01 -0.74
N ALA A 26 11.67 1.08 -1.30
CA ALA A 26 12.00 0.39 -2.53
C ALA A 26 11.99 -1.13 -2.35
N VAL A 27 12.48 -1.62 -1.21
CA VAL A 27 12.47 -3.05 -0.88
C VAL A 27 11.04 -3.55 -0.73
N VAL A 28 10.15 -2.78 -0.10
CA VAL A 28 8.73 -3.14 0.03
C VAL A 28 8.07 -3.22 -1.35
N LEU A 29 8.23 -2.22 -2.19
CA LEU A 29 7.64 -2.22 -3.54
C LEU A 29 8.19 -3.38 -4.38
N SER A 30 9.48 -3.62 -4.36
CA SER A 30 10.11 -4.75 -5.05
C SER A 30 9.53 -6.08 -4.56
N GLY A 31 9.32 -6.22 -3.25
CA GLY A 31 8.72 -7.42 -2.66
C GLY A 31 7.29 -7.65 -3.13
N MET A 32 6.51 -6.58 -3.28
CA MET A 32 5.15 -6.68 -3.83
C MET A 32 5.19 -7.20 -5.27
N LEU A 33 6.11 -6.68 -6.09
CA LEU A 33 6.24 -7.06 -7.51
C LEU A 33 6.81 -8.46 -7.70
N ARG A 34 7.50 -9.00 -6.72
CA ARG A 34 8.06 -10.36 -6.76
C ARG A 34 7.20 -11.38 -6.04
N GLY A 35 6.13 -10.95 -5.37
CA GLY A 35 5.33 -11.85 -4.55
C GLY A 35 6.08 -12.38 -3.33
N SER A 36 7.01 -11.58 -2.77
CA SER A 36 7.84 -11.99 -1.63
C SER A 36 7.06 -12.08 -0.33
N PHE A 37 5.91 -11.44 -0.24
CA PHE A 37 5.02 -11.49 0.91
C PHE A 37 3.58 -11.31 0.45
N ARG A 38 2.64 -11.78 1.28
CA ARG A 38 1.21 -11.59 1.01
C ARG A 38 0.83 -10.15 1.28
N PHE A 39 0.06 -9.54 0.39
CA PHE A 39 -0.47 -8.20 0.62
C PHE A 39 -1.91 -8.09 0.10
N LEU A 40 -2.67 -7.24 0.76
CA LEU A 40 -4.08 -7.05 0.50
C LEU A 40 -4.30 -5.76 -0.26
N LEU A 41 -5.28 -5.78 -1.16
CA LEU A 41 -5.77 -4.58 -1.82
C LEU A 41 -7.29 -4.56 -1.80
N SER A 42 -7.83 -3.35 -1.80
CA SER A 42 -9.20 -3.07 -2.21
C SER A 42 -9.14 -2.31 -3.53
N VAL A 43 -10.26 -2.25 -4.23
CA VAL A 43 -10.38 -1.41 -5.45
C VAL A 43 -10.07 0.05 -5.08
N GLU A 44 -10.53 0.49 -3.92
CA GLU A 44 -10.30 1.85 -3.43
C GLU A 44 -8.82 2.15 -3.21
N LEU A 45 -8.07 1.22 -2.59
CA LEU A 45 -6.64 1.43 -2.35
C LEU A 45 -5.86 1.43 -3.66
N LEU A 46 -6.19 0.53 -4.58
CA LEU A 46 -5.55 0.51 -5.91
C LEU A 46 -5.80 1.81 -6.66
N ALA A 47 -7.04 2.32 -6.60
CA ALA A 47 -7.39 3.61 -7.21
C ALA A 47 -6.62 4.77 -6.57
N GLU A 48 -6.38 4.73 -5.27
CA GLU A 48 -5.58 5.74 -4.58
C GLU A 48 -4.12 5.68 -5.03
N TYR A 49 -3.53 4.50 -5.16
CA TYR A 49 -2.18 4.36 -5.71
C TYR A 49 -2.10 5.08 -7.06
N ARG A 50 -3.05 4.80 -7.96
CA ARG A 50 -3.09 5.39 -9.29
C ARG A 50 -3.24 6.92 -9.22
N SER A 51 -4.19 7.40 -8.45
CA SER A 51 -4.47 8.83 -8.33
C SER A 51 -3.23 9.61 -7.86
N VAL A 52 -2.51 9.10 -6.87
CA VAL A 52 -1.32 9.77 -6.35
C VAL A 52 -0.16 9.67 -7.33
N LEU A 53 0.06 8.51 -7.95
CA LEU A 53 1.14 8.32 -8.92
C LEU A 53 0.97 9.21 -10.16
N LEU A 54 -0.25 9.57 -10.51
CA LEU A 54 -0.54 10.43 -11.67
C LEU A 54 -0.60 11.93 -11.32
N ARG A 55 -0.42 12.32 -10.06
CA ARG A 55 -0.33 13.74 -9.72
C ARG A 55 0.85 14.39 -10.43
N PRO A 56 0.69 15.59 -11.03
CA PRO A 56 1.74 16.20 -11.84
C PRO A 56 3.10 16.29 -11.13
N ALA A 57 3.13 16.68 -9.87
CA ALA A 57 4.38 16.79 -9.11
C ALA A 57 5.06 15.43 -8.94
N ILE A 58 4.28 14.37 -8.76
CA ILE A 58 4.79 13.01 -8.60
C ILE A 58 5.28 12.45 -9.94
N ARG A 59 4.49 12.64 -11.01
CA ARG A 59 4.87 12.20 -12.37
C ARG A 59 6.17 12.84 -12.84
N ARG A 60 6.39 14.09 -12.51
CA ARG A 60 7.65 14.78 -12.88
C ARG A 60 8.86 14.11 -12.23
N ARG A 61 8.69 13.47 -11.09
CA ARG A 61 9.77 12.81 -10.37
C ARG A 61 10.05 11.39 -10.88
N HIS A 62 9.03 10.56 -11.09
CA HIS A 62 9.25 9.20 -11.58
C HIS A 62 9.33 9.12 -13.10
N LYS A 63 8.81 10.12 -13.81
CA LYS A 63 8.88 10.25 -15.26
C LYS A 63 8.25 9.11 -16.05
N MET A 64 7.37 8.33 -15.44
CA MET A 64 6.69 7.23 -16.11
C MET A 64 5.46 7.74 -16.87
N PRO A 65 5.27 7.32 -18.12
CA PRO A 65 4.00 7.55 -18.83
C PRO A 65 2.83 6.90 -18.10
N GLU A 66 1.63 7.42 -18.31
CA GLU A 66 0.42 6.87 -17.67
C GLU A 66 0.25 5.38 -17.95
N GLY A 67 0.52 4.94 -19.19
CA GLY A 67 0.43 3.52 -19.55
C GLY A 67 1.39 2.64 -18.73
N ASP A 68 2.58 3.14 -18.45
CA ASP A 68 3.55 2.39 -17.63
C ASP A 68 3.11 2.33 -16.16
N VAL A 69 2.48 3.39 -15.66
CA VAL A 69 1.89 3.38 -14.32
C VAL A 69 0.77 2.34 -14.25
N ASP A 70 -0.09 2.29 -15.26
CA ASP A 70 -1.17 1.31 -15.32
C ASP A 70 -0.63 -0.12 -15.41
N ASP A 71 0.45 -0.35 -16.14
CA ASP A 71 1.11 -1.67 -16.21
C ASP A 71 1.68 -2.09 -14.85
N LEU A 72 2.32 -1.16 -14.14
CA LEU A 72 2.82 -1.41 -12.79
C LEU A 72 1.68 -1.81 -11.84
N LEU A 73 0.58 -1.06 -11.89
CA LEU A 73 -0.57 -1.33 -11.03
C LEU A 73 -1.23 -2.66 -11.37
N ALA A 74 -1.26 -3.04 -12.65
CA ALA A 74 -1.75 -4.35 -13.07
C ALA A 74 -0.89 -5.48 -12.51
N GLU A 75 0.43 -5.33 -12.50
CA GLU A 75 1.34 -6.31 -11.90
C GLU A 75 1.10 -6.44 -10.39
N ILE A 76 0.93 -5.32 -9.69
CA ILE A 76 0.64 -5.32 -8.27
C ILE A 76 -0.70 -6.03 -8.01
N ALA A 77 -1.74 -5.67 -8.77
CA ALA A 77 -3.07 -6.26 -8.60
C ALA A 77 -3.08 -7.77 -8.87
N ALA A 78 -2.27 -8.23 -9.82
CA ALA A 78 -2.20 -9.65 -10.16
C ALA A 78 -1.65 -10.51 -9.00
N LEU A 79 -0.83 -9.94 -8.14
CA LEU A 79 -0.23 -10.64 -7.00
C LEU A 79 -0.95 -10.38 -5.69
N ALA A 80 -1.84 -9.39 -5.64
CA ALA A 80 -2.56 -9.02 -4.43
C ALA A 80 -3.67 -10.01 -4.08
N GLU A 81 -3.99 -10.08 -2.80
CA GLU A 81 -5.24 -10.69 -2.35
C GLU A 81 -6.27 -9.57 -2.27
N MET A 82 -7.23 -9.59 -3.20
CA MET A 82 -8.26 -8.55 -3.26
C MET A 82 -9.32 -8.77 -2.18
N ARG A 83 -9.73 -7.67 -1.55
CA ARG A 83 -10.80 -7.66 -0.55
C ARG A 83 -11.85 -6.65 -0.96
N SER A 84 -13.12 -7.05 -0.87
CA SER A 84 -14.24 -6.17 -1.18
C SER A 84 -14.67 -5.40 0.05
N LEU A 85 -15.01 -4.11 -0.14
CA LEU A 85 -15.60 -3.27 0.89
C LEU A 85 -17.10 -3.03 0.60
N ASP A 86 -17.74 -3.90 -0.19
CA ASP A 86 -19.13 -3.72 -0.62
C ASP A 86 -20.14 -3.73 0.54
N ALA A 87 -19.80 -4.38 1.65
CA ALA A 87 -20.64 -4.40 2.83
C ALA A 87 -20.63 -3.08 3.62
N VAL A 88 -19.82 -2.12 3.18
CA VAL A 88 -19.61 -0.84 3.85
C VAL A 88 -20.40 0.24 3.11
N SER A 89 -21.05 1.14 3.86
CA SER A 89 -21.81 2.23 3.24
C SER A 89 -20.90 3.18 2.46
N ASP A 90 -21.47 3.84 1.45
CA ASP A 90 -20.71 4.81 0.63
C ASP A 90 -20.14 5.94 1.50
N ARG A 91 -20.81 6.30 2.59
CA ARG A 91 -20.32 7.30 3.51
C ARG A 91 -19.04 6.85 4.22
N GLU A 92 -18.91 5.56 4.52
CA GLU A 92 -17.75 5.00 5.19
C GLU A 92 -16.58 4.78 4.24
N ARG A 93 -16.84 4.74 2.94
CA ARG A 93 -15.79 4.57 1.92
C ARG A 93 -15.03 5.86 1.58
N ARG A 94 -15.45 7.00 2.11
CA ARG A 94 -14.88 8.29 1.74
C ARG A 94 -13.54 8.54 2.42
N ALA A 95 -12.64 9.19 1.69
CA ALA A 95 -11.34 9.65 2.15
C ALA A 95 -10.49 8.49 2.71
N ASP A 96 -9.76 8.72 3.78
CA ASP A 96 -8.82 7.77 4.38
C ASP A 96 -9.50 6.57 5.04
N ARG A 97 -10.81 6.54 5.05
CA ARG A 97 -11.57 5.49 5.72
C ARG A 97 -11.46 4.14 5.04
N HIS A 98 -11.27 4.10 3.71
CA HIS A 98 -11.14 2.82 3.02
C HIS A 98 -9.97 2.00 3.53
N LEU A 99 -8.86 2.64 3.93
CA LEU A 99 -7.70 1.97 4.48
C LEU A 99 -8.03 1.33 5.84
N ARG A 100 -8.71 2.07 6.73
CA ARG A 100 -9.18 1.53 8.01
C ARG A 100 -10.14 0.37 7.81
N LEU A 101 -11.05 0.50 6.87
CA LEU A 101 -12.04 -0.54 6.58
C LEU A 101 -11.38 -1.81 6.06
N LEU A 102 -10.37 -1.66 5.21
CA LEU A 102 -9.61 -2.80 4.72
C LEU A 102 -8.93 -3.54 5.87
N LEU A 103 -8.33 -2.80 6.80
CA LEU A 103 -7.68 -3.36 7.98
C LEU A 103 -8.69 -4.05 8.91
N LEU A 104 -9.85 -3.45 9.12
CA LEU A 104 -10.90 -4.04 9.95
C LEU A 104 -11.50 -5.28 9.32
N ALA A 105 -11.61 -5.31 7.98
CA ALA A 105 -12.12 -6.46 7.25
C ALA A 105 -11.09 -7.61 7.14
N SER A 106 -9.87 -7.37 7.57
CA SER A 106 -8.76 -8.32 7.41
C SER A 106 -8.03 -8.51 8.75
N PRO A 107 -8.66 -9.18 9.73
CA PRO A 107 -8.04 -9.39 11.05
C PRO A 107 -6.66 -10.03 10.93
N GLY A 108 -5.71 -9.52 11.68
CA GLY A 108 -4.34 -9.98 11.65
C GLY A 108 -3.46 -9.34 10.60
N ALA A 109 -4.02 -8.56 9.67
CA ALA A 109 -3.22 -7.84 8.68
C ALA A 109 -2.39 -6.74 9.36
N VAL A 110 -1.22 -6.46 8.78
CA VAL A 110 -0.28 -5.44 9.29
C VAL A 110 -0.28 -4.27 8.32
N LEU A 111 -0.42 -3.06 8.84
CA LEU A 111 -0.29 -1.85 8.02
C LEU A 111 1.19 -1.46 7.92
N VAL A 112 1.65 -1.24 6.70
CA VAL A 112 3.00 -0.72 6.44
C VAL A 112 2.87 0.74 6.00
N THR A 113 3.33 1.65 6.82
CA THR A 113 3.20 3.09 6.56
C THR A 113 4.34 3.88 7.18
N GLY A 114 4.74 4.96 6.50
CA GLY A 114 5.65 5.95 7.06
C GLY A 114 4.95 7.07 7.82
N ASP A 115 3.62 7.09 7.81
CA ASP A 115 2.83 8.16 8.45
C ASP A 115 2.65 7.86 9.93
N GLU A 116 3.36 8.61 10.77
CA GLU A 116 3.30 8.44 12.23
C GLU A 116 1.91 8.77 12.79
N ALA A 117 1.25 9.80 12.27
CA ALA A 117 -0.09 10.16 12.71
C ALA A 117 -1.08 9.05 12.42
N LEU A 118 -0.97 8.42 11.25
CA LEU A 118 -1.81 7.29 10.89
C LEU A 118 -1.54 6.09 11.82
N ARG A 119 -0.27 5.77 12.08
CA ARG A 119 0.07 4.68 12.99
C ARG A 119 -0.50 4.88 14.39
N SER A 120 -0.56 6.13 14.85
CA SER A 120 -1.07 6.46 16.19
C SER A 120 -2.59 6.45 16.29
N SER A 121 -3.31 6.48 15.17
CA SER A 121 -4.77 6.61 15.14
C SER A 121 -5.51 5.33 14.77
N LEU A 122 -4.81 4.20 14.68
CA LEU A 122 -5.40 2.95 14.24
C LEU A 122 -6.32 2.33 15.30
N PRO A 123 -7.31 1.53 14.85
CA PRO A 123 -8.15 0.78 15.79
C PRO A 123 -7.32 -0.15 16.66
N ALA A 124 -7.84 -0.44 17.85
CA ALA A 124 -7.20 -1.40 18.77
C ALA A 124 -7.03 -2.76 18.07
N GLY A 125 -5.89 -3.39 18.30
CA GLY A 125 -5.58 -4.70 17.73
C GLY A 125 -4.99 -4.68 16.34
N VAL A 126 -4.88 -3.51 15.69
CA VAL A 126 -4.24 -3.38 14.39
C VAL A 126 -2.77 -3.01 14.59
N GLU A 127 -1.89 -3.83 14.06
CA GLU A 127 -0.45 -3.55 14.09
C GLU A 127 -0.04 -2.70 12.90
N ALA A 128 0.80 -1.69 13.15
CA ALA A 128 1.38 -0.86 12.10
C ALA A 128 2.89 -0.84 12.22
N LEU A 129 3.57 -0.96 11.09
CA LEU A 129 5.02 -0.98 10.99
C LEU A 129 5.49 0.10 10.02
N THR A 130 6.65 0.67 10.30
CA THR A 130 7.35 1.47 9.29
C THR A 130 7.87 0.54 8.18
N PRO A 131 8.16 1.05 6.99
CA PRO A 131 8.80 0.25 5.95
C PRO A 131 10.08 -0.43 6.45
N ARG A 132 10.91 0.28 7.19
CA ARG A 132 12.15 -0.27 7.75
C ARG A 132 11.88 -1.46 8.67
N SER A 133 10.97 -1.30 9.61
CA SER A 133 10.62 -2.37 10.56
C SER A 133 10.01 -3.57 9.85
N PHE A 134 9.20 -3.32 8.83
CA PHE A 134 8.59 -4.39 8.05
C PHE A 134 9.66 -5.20 7.28
N VAL A 135 10.60 -4.51 6.63
CA VAL A 135 11.70 -5.18 5.90
C VAL A 135 12.54 -6.05 6.84
N VAL A 136 12.83 -5.57 8.04
CA VAL A 136 13.55 -6.36 9.04
C VAL A 136 12.77 -7.63 9.39
N ARG A 137 11.45 -7.51 9.57
CA ARG A 137 10.58 -8.65 9.90
C ARG A 137 10.51 -9.70 8.78
N LEU A 138 10.69 -9.29 7.53
CA LEU A 138 10.68 -10.21 6.38
C LEU A 138 11.93 -11.09 6.29
N ARG A 139 12.99 -10.70 6.93
CA ARG A 139 14.28 -11.41 6.89
C ARG A 139 14.33 -12.62 7.83
#